data_efff1cb1d2dd8194934c7fbc2632e9f8
#
_entry.id   efff1cb1d2dd8194934c7fbc2632e9f8
#
_cell.length_a   1.000
_cell.length_b   1.000
_cell.length_c   1.000
_cell.angle_alpha   90.00
_cell.angle_beta   90.00
_cell.angle_gamma   90.00
#
_symmetry.space_group_name_H-M   'P 1'
#
loop_
_entity.id
_entity.type
_entity.pdbx_description
1 polymer ?
#
loop_
_entity_poly.entity_id
_entity_poly.type
_entity_poly.pdbx_seq_one_letter_code
_entity_poly.pdbx_strand_id
1 'polypeptide(L)'
;MRWKGRRVSTNVEDRRGGAGAKAGGISILGLVVAFVAWKFFGVDPQQAYQATKQVTSQSQLAETRGLDNPTPEQQEAMDFVGTVLADTEDTWTQVFQQQLNSQYVAPKLVMFSGVVNSGCGTAQSAMGPFYCPTDQKVYIDTAFFKDMRQQMGISGEQNSTELSRQDQAGDFAQAYVVAHEV
;
A
#
# COMPACT_ATOMS: atom_id res chain seq x y z
N MET A 1 -8.62 -1.52 -21.08
CA MET A 1 -7.21 -1.84 -21.39
C MET A 1 -7.00 -3.35 -21.36
N ARG A 2 -6.14 -3.94 -22.23
CA ARG A 2 -5.90 -5.40 -22.25
C ARG A 2 -4.67 -5.71 -21.38
N TRP A 3 -4.86 -6.00 -20.12
CA TRP A 3 -3.77 -6.27 -19.18
C TRP A 3 -3.77 -7.72 -18.68
N LYS A 4 -4.91 -8.41 -18.66
CA LYS A 4 -5.02 -9.81 -18.18
C LYS A 4 -4.12 -10.75 -18.98
N GLY A 5 -3.40 -11.63 -18.27
CA GLY A 5 -2.49 -12.61 -18.87
C GLY A 5 -1.12 -12.06 -19.29
N ARG A 6 -0.81 -10.82 -18.97
CA ARG A 6 0.52 -10.21 -19.19
C ARG A 6 1.45 -10.46 -18.00
N ARG A 7 2.73 -10.10 -18.15
CA ARG A 7 3.73 -10.17 -17.07
C ARG A 7 3.29 -9.31 -15.87
N VAL A 8 3.45 -9.87 -14.69
CA VAL A 8 3.23 -9.18 -13.42
C VAL A 8 4.59 -8.93 -12.77
N SER A 9 4.86 -7.71 -12.32
CA SER A 9 6.10 -7.36 -11.64
C SER A 9 6.18 -8.04 -10.28
N THR A 10 7.39 -8.46 -9.90
CA THR A 10 7.72 -8.96 -8.56
C THR A 10 8.11 -7.85 -7.59
N ASN A 11 8.16 -6.59 -8.05
CA ASN A 11 8.48 -5.43 -7.22
C ASN A 11 7.27 -4.86 -6.47
N VAL A 12 6.15 -5.59 -6.41
CA VAL A 12 4.99 -5.24 -5.61
C VAL A 12 5.12 -5.83 -4.21
N GLU A 13 5.04 -4.99 -3.20
CA GLU A 13 5.01 -5.35 -1.77
C GLU A 13 3.60 -5.15 -1.24
N ASP A 14 2.91 -6.24 -0.88
CA ASP A 14 1.56 -6.17 -0.31
C ASP A 14 1.62 -5.97 1.21
N ARG A 15 1.07 -4.86 1.70
CA ARG A 15 0.92 -4.55 3.13
C ARG A 15 -0.54 -4.35 3.54
N ARG A 16 -1.49 -4.78 2.72
CA ARG A 16 -2.93 -4.60 2.98
C ARG A 16 -3.45 -5.45 4.14
N GLY A 17 -2.73 -6.52 4.52
CA GLY A 17 -3.10 -7.41 5.64
C GLY A 17 -2.68 -6.88 7.01
N GLY A 18 -1.93 -5.79 7.08
CA GLY A 18 -1.71 -5.06 8.33
C GLY A 18 -3.07 -4.55 8.79
N ALA A 19 -3.54 -4.99 9.96
CA ALA A 19 -4.67 -4.34 10.62
C ALA A 19 -4.34 -2.85 10.63
N GLY A 20 -5.16 -2.05 9.93
CA GLY A 20 -4.91 -0.62 9.78
C GLY A 20 -4.45 -0.10 11.13
N ALA A 21 -3.21 0.34 11.20
CA ALA A 21 -2.65 0.84 12.43
C ALA A 21 -3.58 1.96 12.87
N LYS A 22 -4.53 1.61 13.73
CA LYS A 22 -5.14 2.60 14.61
C LYS A 22 -3.92 3.23 15.24
N ALA A 23 -3.59 4.43 14.81
CA ALA A 23 -2.45 5.18 15.30
C ALA A 23 -2.39 4.91 16.79
N GLY A 24 -1.46 4.03 17.19
CA GLY A 24 -1.27 3.64 18.57
C GLY A 24 -0.59 4.79 19.29
N GLY A 25 -1.24 5.94 19.25
CA GLY A 25 -1.05 6.93 20.29
C GLY A 25 -1.37 6.19 21.58
N ILE A 26 -0.45 6.16 22.52
CA ILE A 26 -0.73 5.73 23.87
C ILE A 26 -2.01 6.45 24.25
N SER A 27 -3.15 5.75 24.20
CA SER A 27 -4.42 6.39 24.45
C SER A 27 -4.33 6.90 25.90
N ILE A 28 -4.89 8.07 26.16
CA ILE A 28 -4.98 8.60 27.52
C ILE A 28 -5.52 7.50 28.45
N LEU A 29 -6.42 6.66 27.93
CA LEU A 29 -6.93 5.48 28.63
C LEU A 29 -5.82 4.46 28.95
N GLY A 30 -4.88 4.20 28.03
CA GLY A 30 -3.73 3.32 28.27
C GLY A 30 -2.79 3.83 29.34
N LEU A 31 -2.55 5.15 29.36
CA LEU A 31 -1.77 5.80 30.45
C LEU A 31 -2.49 5.73 31.79
N VAL A 32 -3.80 5.92 31.80
CA VAL A 32 -4.63 5.80 33.03
C VAL A 32 -4.61 4.38 33.55
N VAL A 33 -4.77 3.37 32.66
CA VAL A 33 -4.70 1.95 33.03
C VAL A 33 -3.32 1.58 33.56
N ALA A 34 -2.24 2.04 32.91
CA ALA A 34 -0.87 1.81 33.37
C ALA A 34 -0.61 2.45 34.74
N PHE A 35 -1.12 3.67 34.96
CA PHE A 35 -1.00 4.38 36.23
C PHE A 35 -1.78 3.69 37.37
N VAL A 36 -2.99 3.21 37.09
CA VAL A 36 -3.81 2.44 38.04
C VAL A 36 -3.14 1.09 38.37
N ALA A 37 -2.62 0.39 37.38
CA ALA A 37 -1.91 -0.87 37.55
C ALA A 37 -0.65 -0.70 38.44
N TRP A 38 0.11 0.38 38.22
CA TRP A 38 1.27 0.71 39.03
C TRP A 38 0.86 1.00 40.49
N LYS A 39 -0.17 1.84 40.70
CA LYS A 39 -0.56 2.32 42.03
C LYS A 39 -1.28 1.25 42.85
N PHE A 40 -2.07 0.37 42.24
CA PHE A 40 -2.90 -0.60 42.95
C PHE A 40 -2.36 -2.03 42.92
N PHE A 41 -1.59 -2.40 41.89
CA PHE A 41 -1.08 -3.75 41.70
C PHE A 41 0.46 -3.85 41.79
N GLY A 42 1.16 -2.75 42.03
CA GLY A 42 2.61 -2.73 42.22
C GLY A 42 3.41 -3.17 40.99
N VAL A 43 2.85 -3.04 39.80
CA VAL A 43 3.54 -3.41 38.54
C VAL A 43 4.72 -2.47 38.34
N ASP A 44 5.93 -3.03 38.20
CA ASP A 44 7.15 -2.26 37.96
C ASP A 44 7.04 -1.48 36.64
N PRO A 45 7.29 -0.15 36.65
CA PRO A 45 7.27 0.68 35.45
C PRO A 45 8.18 0.16 34.32
N GLN A 46 9.28 -0.54 34.65
CA GLN A 46 10.15 -1.15 33.66
C GLN A 46 9.50 -2.35 32.96
N GLN A 47 8.74 -3.17 33.66
CA GLN A 47 7.99 -4.28 33.08
C GLN A 47 6.88 -3.77 32.15
N ALA A 48 6.17 -2.72 32.54
CA ALA A 48 5.18 -2.05 31.70
C ALA A 48 5.81 -1.50 30.40
N TYR A 49 7.00 -0.92 30.49
CA TYR A 49 7.73 -0.41 29.32
C TYR A 49 8.20 -1.53 28.39
N GLN A 50 8.65 -2.67 28.90
CA GLN A 50 9.02 -3.84 28.10
C GLN A 50 7.81 -4.47 27.40
N ALA A 51 6.67 -4.55 28.09
CA ALA A 51 5.42 -5.02 27.49
C ALA A 51 4.97 -4.10 26.33
N THR A 52 5.14 -2.77 26.49
CA THR A 52 4.83 -1.80 25.43
C THR A 52 5.73 -1.99 24.20
N LYS A 53 7.03 -2.29 24.40
CA LYS A 53 7.96 -2.59 23.32
C LYS A 53 7.57 -3.85 22.54
N GLN A 54 7.14 -4.91 23.21
CA GLN A 54 6.67 -6.14 22.57
C GLN A 54 5.42 -5.90 21.71
N VAL A 55 4.47 -5.13 22.22
CA VAL A 55 3.26 -4.76 21.46
C VAL A 55 3.62 -3.92 20.24
N THR A 56 4.55 -2.97 20.38
CA THR A 56 5.00 -2.15 19.24
C THR A 56 5.72 -2.98 18.17
N SER A 57 6.54 -3.95 18.58
CA SER A 57 7.22 -4.85 17.64
C SER A 57 6.25 -5.77 16.89
N GLN A 58 5.20 -6.25 17.54
CA GLN A 58 4.13 -7.01 16.89
C GLN A 58 3.32 -6.15 15.92
N SER A 59 3.07 -4.89 16.25
CA SER A 59 2.38 -3.95 15.34
C SER A 59 3.20 -3.67 14.09
N GLN A 60 4.53 -3.53 14.19
CA GLN A 60 5.40 -3.36 13.02
C GLN A 60 5.44 -4.59 12.11
N LEU A 61 5.40 -5.80 12.66
CA LEU A 61 5.30 -7.03 11.87
C LEU A 61 3.94 -7.16 11.17
N ALA A 62 2.87 -6.67 11.78
CA ALA A 62 1.55 -6.64 11.15
C ALA A 62 1.48 -5.64 9.98
N GLU A 63 2.21 -4.52 10.02
CA GLU A 63 2.25 -3.52 8.94
C GLU A 63 2.93 -4.02 7.66
N THR A 64 3.76 -5.07 7.75
CA THR A 64 4.47 -5.65 6.60
C THR A 64 3.79 -6.89 6.04
N ARG A 65 2.64 -7.27 6.59
CA ARG A 65 1.95 -8.50 6.21
C ARG A 65 0.97 -8.26 5.07
N GLY A 66 1.09 -9.04 4.02
CA GLY A 66 0.09 -9.12 2.95
C GLY A 66 -1.21 -9.77 3.43
N LEU A 67 -2.21 -9.80 2.56
CA LEU A 67 -3.47 -10.48 2.81
C LEU A 67 -3.24 -12.00 2.87
N ASP A 68 -3.64 -12.65 3.97
CA ASP A 68 -3.49 -14.10 4.11
C ASP A 68 -4.36 -14.88 3.10
N ASN A 69 -5.56 -14.36 2.80
CA ASN A 69 -6.51 -14.92 1.85
C ASN A 69 -7.17 -13.76 1.09
N PRO A 70 -6.54 -13.23 0.03
CA PRO A 70 -7.11 -12.14 -0.74
C PRO A 70 -8.40 -12.60 -1.43
N THR A 71 -9.41 -11.74 -1.48
CA THR A 71 -10.58 -12.00 -2.32
C THR A 71 -10.18 -11.95 -3.80
N PRO A 72 -10.98 -12.52 -4.72
CA PRO A 72 -10.70 -12.42 -6.16
C PRO A 72 -10.47 -10.98 -6.62
N GLU A 73 -11.25 -10.03 -6.13
CA GLU A 73 -11.12 -8.60 -6.45
C GLU A 73 -9.81 -8.01 -5.92
N GLN A 74 -9.39 -8.41 -4.71
CA GLN A 74 -8.14 -7.96 -4.12
C GLN A 74 -6.92 -8.53 -4.87
N GLN A 75 -7.03 -9.77 -5.35
CA GLN A 75 -6.00 -10.39 -6.18
C GLN A 75 -5.96 -9.72 -7.55
N GLU A 76 -7.11 -9.48 -8.18
CA GLU A 76 -7.19 -8.81 -9.48
C GLU A 76 -6.60 -7.39 -9.42
N ALA A 77 -6.85 -6.63 -8.36
CA ALA A 77 -6.24 -5.32 -8.15
C ALA A 77 -4.71 -5.41 -8.05
N MET A 78 -4.18 -6.43 -7.39
CA MET A 78 -2.74 -6.66 -7.27
C MET A 78 -2.12 -7.05 -8.62
N ASP A 79 -2.78 -7.93 -9.38
CA ASP A 79 -2.34 -8.36 -10.71
C ASP A 79 -2.37 -7.19 -11.70
N PHE A 80 -3.39 -6.33 -11.61
CA PHE A 80 -3.48 -5.13 -12.42
C PHE A 80 -2.32 -4.16 -12.14
N VAL A 81 -2.12 -3.79 -10.89
CA VAL A 81 -1.02 -2.89 -10.48
C VAL A 81 0.33 -3.48 -10.86
N GLY A 82 0.53 -4.77 -10.59
CA GLY A 82 1.77 -5.47 -10.95
C GLY A 82 2.01 -5.54 -12.46
N THR A 83 0.96 -5.65 -13.28
CA THR A 83 1.09 -5.63 -14.75
C THR A 83 1.48 -4.24 -15.25
N VAL A 84 0.85 -3.18 -14.74
CA VAL A 84 1.19 -1.80 -15.11
C VAL A 84 2.63 -1.48 -14.69
N LEU A 85 3.02 -1.87 -13.47
CA LEU A 85 4.39 -1.70 -12.99
C LEU A 85 5.40 -2.42 -13.89
N ALA A 86 5.10 -3.66 -14.31
CA ALA A 86 5.93 -4.41 -15.23
C ALA A 86 6.13 -3.70 -16.58
N ASP A 87 5.06 -3.15 -17.15
CA ASP A 87 5.13 -2.39 -18.40
C ASP A 87 5.96 -1.10 -18.23
N THR A 88 5.84 -0.45 -17.10
CA THR A 88 6.62 0.75 -16.76
C THR A 88 8.10 0.41 -16.59
N GLU A 89 8.42 -0.68 -15.90
CA GLU A 89 9.78 -1.19 -15.75
C GLU A 89 10.44 -1.49 -17.12
N ASP A 90 9.72 -2.17 -18.01
CA ASP A 90 10.22 -2.51 -19.34
C ASP A 90 10.47 -1.24 -20.16
N THR A 91 9.57 -0.26 -20.07
CA THR A 91 9.69 1.02 -20.78
C THR A 91 10.90 1.81 -20.29
N TRP A 92 11.03 2.02 -18.98
CA TRP A 92 12.14 2.77 -18.41
C TRP A 92 13.48 2.06 -18.59
N THR A 93 13.51 0.73 -18.51
CA THR A 93 14.72 -0.04 -18.81
C THR A 93 15.22 0.24 -20.21
N GLN A 94 14.33 0.25 -21.22
CA GLN A 94 14.69 0.58 -22.60
C GLN A 94 15.16 2.02 -22.74
N VAL A 95 14.46 2.99 -22.15
CA VAL A 95 14.81 4.41 -22.21
C VAL A 95 16.19 4.65 -21.59
N PHE A 96 16.45 4.10 -20.40
CA PHE A 96 17.74 4.26 -19.72
C PHE A 96 18.89 3.65 -20.53
N GLN A 97 18.68 2.46 -21.10
CA GLN A 97 19.71 1.82 -21.94
C GLN A 97 19.97 2.57 -23.24
N GLN A 98 18.91 3.01 -23.92
CA GLN A 98 19.06 3.59 -25.28
C GLN A 98 19.45 5.07 -25.26
N GLN A 99 18.95 5.84 -24.28
CA GLN A 99 19.14 7.29 -24.25
C GLN A 99 20.17 7.75 -23.23
N LEU A 100 20.33 7.05 -22.12
CA LEU A 100 21.21 7.45 -21.03
C LEU A 100 22.44 6.55 -20.89
N ASN A 101 22.50 5.44 -21.63
CA ASN A 101 23.54 4.42 -21.52
C ASN A 101 23.79 4.00 -20.04
N SER A 102 22.72 3.88 -19.28
CA SER A 102 22.74 3.55 -17.86
C SER A 102 21.70 2.49 -17.52
N GLN A 103 21.80 1.93 -16.32
CA GLN A 103 20.87 0.94 -15.82
C GLN A 103 19.71 1.63 -15.06
N TYR A 104 18.48 1.26 -15.40
CA TYR A 104 17.31 1.66 -14.63
C TYR A 104 17.19 0.83 -13.34
N VAL A 105 16.94 1.48 -12.22
CA VAL A 105 16.66 0.84 -10.94
C VAL A 105 15.18 1.05 -10.64
N ALA A 106 14.41 -0.02 -10.80
CA ALA A 106 12.96 0.04 -10.57
C ALA A 106 12.64 0.23 -9.08
N PRO A 107 11.76 1.17 -8.72
CA PRO A 107 11.29 1.33 -7.36
C PRO A 107 10.40 0.13 -6.97
N LYS A 108 10.31 -0.17 -5.67
CA LYS A 108 9.28 -1.07 -5.16
C LYS A 108 7.96 -0.31 -5.00
N LEU A 109 6.86 -0.96 -5.34
CA LEU A 109 5.53 -0.45 -5.14
C LEU A 109 4.90 -1.14 -3.93
N VAL A 110 4.49 -0.36 -2.95
CA VAL A 110 3.81 -0.82 -1.72
C VAL A 110 2.32 -0.59 -1.86
N MET A 111 1.54 -1.67 -1.87
CA MET A 111 0.09 -1.60 -1.75
C MET A 111 -0.30 -1.66 -0.28
N PHE A 112 -1.09 -0.71 0.18
CA PHE A 112 -1.54 -0.65 1.58
C PHE A 112 -3.04 -0.35 1.70
N SER A 113 -3.56 -0.34 2.91
CA SER A 113 -4.94 0.04 3.21
C SER A 113 -4.99 0.88 4.48
N GLY A 114 -5.53 2.10 4.36
CA GLY A 114 -5.74 3.02 5.47
C GLY A 114 -4.52 3.85 5.85
N VAL A 115 -3.57 3.28 6.57
CA VAL A 115 -2.37 3.98 7.07
C VAL A 115 -1.13 3.14 6.78
N VAL A 116 -0.05 3.79 6.38
CA VAL A 116 1.25 3.15 6.14
C VAL A 116 2.39 4.02 6.67
N ASN A 117 3.44 3.37 7.18
CA ASN A 117 4.70 4.03 7.50
C ASN A 117 5.66 3.90 6.33
N SER A 118 6.18 5.04 5.87
CA SER A 118 7.19 5.15 4.82
C SER A 118 8.46 5.80 5.37
N GLY A 119 9.53 5.77 4.61
CA GLY A 119 10.75 6.53 4.92
C GLY A 119 10.53 8.05 4.99
N CYS A 120 9.44 8.54 4.42
CA CYS A 120 9.05 9.94 4.42
C CYS A 120 8.05 10.31 5.55
N GLY A 121 7.72 9.36 6.42
CA GLY A 121 6.76 9.51 7.52
C GLY A 121 5.51 8.67 7.34
N THR A 122 4.55 8.88 8.24
CA THR A 122 3.26 8.19 8.22
C THR A 122 2.34 8.83 7.18
N ALA A 123 1.79 8.02 6.28
CA ALA A 123 0.84 8.45 5.27
C ALA A 123 -0.53 7.78 5.48
N GLN A 124 -1.58 8.47 5.04
CA GLN A 124 -2.97 8.02 5.12
C GLN A 124 -3.58 7.99 3.72
N SER A 125 -4.62 7.17 3.51
CA SER A 125 -5.36 7.04 2.24
C SER A 125 -5.76 8.39 1.62
N ALA A 126 -6.12 9.36 2.43
CA ALA A 126 -6.54 10.69 1.98
C ALA A 126 -5.43 11.50 1.28
N MET A 127 -4.16 11.10 1.41
CA MET A 127 -3.04 11.78 0.77
C MET A 127 -2.89 11.39 -0.71
N GLY A 128 -3.55 10.31 -1.14
CA GLY A 128 -3.38 9.74 -2.48
C GLY A 128 -2.10 8.93 -2.63
N PRO A 129 -1.82 8.42 -3.83
CA PRO A 129 -0.56 7.77 -4.17
C PRO A 129 0.62 8.74 -4.05
N PHE A 130 1.81 8.22 -3.75
CA PHE A 130 3.02 9.03 -3.67
C PHE A 130 4.29 8.20 -3.82
N TYR A 131 5.35 8.84 -4.30
CA TYR A 131 6.71 8.32 -4.25
C TYR A 131 7.46 8.90 -3.06
N CYS A 132 8.17 8.04 -2.31
CA CYS A 132 9.03 8.47 -1.21
C CYS A 132 10.51 8.33 -1.61
N PRO A 133 11.25 9.45 -1.77
CA PRO A 133 12.66 9.39 -2.17
C PRO A 133 13.59 8.84 -1.08
N THR A 134 13.18 8.86 0.18
CA THR A 134 14.00 8.38 1.30
C THR A 134 14.17 6.86 1.29
N ASP A 135 13.11 6.12 0.97
CA ASP A 135 13.15 4.65 0.87
C ASP A 135 12.99 4.13 -0.57
N GLN A 136 12.87 5.06 -1.54
CA GLN A 136 12.76 4.77 -2.98
C GLN A 136 11.60 3.82 -3.31
N LYS A 137 10.44 4.08 -2.68
CA LYS A 137 9.24 3.28 -2.87
C LYS A 137 8.06 4.14 -3.31
N VAL A 138 7.21 3.55 -4.13
CA VAL A 138 5.89 4.06 -4.48
C VAL A 138 4.86 3.49 -3.51
N TYR A 139 3.95 4.30 -3.05
CA TYR A 139 2.89 3.91 -2.11
C TYR A 139 1.52 4.16 -2.70
N ILE A 140 0.66 3.14 -2.72
CA ILE A 140 -0.70 3.23 -3.27
C ILE A 140 -1.67 2.56 -2.31
N ASP A 141 -2.67 3.32 -1.84
CA ASP A 141 -3.81 2.74 -1.13
C ASP A 141 -4.82 2.19 -2.14
N THR A 142 -5.27 0.97 -1.92
CA THR A 142 -6.28 0.33 -2.79
C THR A 142 -7.64 1.02 -2.74
N ALA A 143 -7.98 1.71 -1.64
CA ALA A 143 -9.20 2.51 -1.54
C ALA A 143 -9.21 3.69 -2.53
N PHE A 144 -8.04 4.27 -2.82
CA PHE A 144 -7.90 5.37 -3.78
C PHE A 144 -8.48 5.04 -5.16
N PHE A 145 -8.24 3.84 -5.67
CA PHE A 145 -8.77 3.43 -6.97
C PHE A 145 -10.30 3.39 -6.99
N LYS A 146 -10.90 2.91 -5.89
CA LYS A 146 -12.37 2.88 -5.74
C LYS A 146 -12.93 4.30 -5.70
N ASP A 147 -12.34 5.17 -4.92
CA ASP A 147 -12.77 6.56 -4.77
C ASP A 147 -12.62 7.33 -6.08
N MET A 148 -11.51 7.14 -6.79
CA MET A 148 -11.27 7.73 -8.10
C MET A 148 -12.33 7.30 -9.11
N ARG A 149 -12.68 6.00 -9.19
CA ARG A 149 -13.74 5.51 -10.06
C ARG A 149 -15.09 6.14 -9.73
N GLN A 150 -15.43 6.24 -8.46
CA GLN A 150 -16.68 6.86 -8.01
C GLN A 150 -16.74 8.35 -8.38
N GLN A 151 -15.67 9.10 -8.17
CA GLN A 151 -15.57 10.53 -8.50
C GLN A 151 -15.64 10.78 -10.01
N MET A 152 -15.09 9.88 -10.81
CA MET A 152 -15.13 9.98 -12.28
C MET A 152 -16.46 9.46 -12.87
N GLY A 153 -17.40 9.01 -12.04
CA GLY A 153 -18.69 8.45 -12.49
C GLY A 153 -18.55 7.14 -13.26
N ILE A 154 -17.44 6.42 -13.05
CA ILE A 154 -17.16 5.14 -13.69
C ILE A 154 -17.81 4.07 -12.83
N SER A 155 -19.01 3.60 -13.26
CA SER A 155 -19.68 2.45 -12.66
C SER A 155 -19.23 1.18 -13.40
N GLY A 156 -18.76 0.18 -12.66
CA GLY A 156 -18.38 -1.13 -13.20
C GLY A 156 -17.45 -1.85 -12.23
N GLU A 157 -17.67 -3.15 -12.07
CA GLU A 157 -16.71 -4.03 -11.39
C GLU A 157 -15.67 -4.48 -12.42
N GLN A 158 -14.41 -4.60 -12.01
CA GLN A 158 -13.32 -5.12 -12.88
C GLN A 158 -13.59 -6.53 -13.43
N ASN A 159 -14.60 -7.21 -12.89
CA ASN A 159 -14.95 -8.61 -13.18
C ASN A 159 -15.91 -8.81 -14.36
N SER A 160 -16.33 -7.76 -15.07
CA SER A 160 -17.21 -7.97 -16.22
C SER A 160 -16.44 -8.63 -17.38
N THR A 161 -16.93 -9.76 -17.83
CA THR A 161 -16.37 -10.52 -18.97
C THR A 161 -16.49 -9.72 -20.28
N GLU A 162 -17.36 -8.72 -20.32
CA GLU A 162 -17.51 -7.74 -21.37
C GLU A 162 -17.03 -6.38 -20.87
N LEU A 163 -15.80 -6.02 -21.25
CA LEU A 163 -15.22 -4.70 -20.97
C LEU A 163 -16.04 -3.62 -21.67
N SER A 164 -16.88 -2.93 -20.90
CA SER A 164 -17.54 -1.72 -21.38
C SER A 164 -16.49 -0.63 -21.67
N ARG A 165 -16.83 0.37 -22.49
CA ARG A 165 -15.92 1.51 -22.73
C ARG A 165 -15.59 2.25 -21.44
N GLN A 166 -16.51 2.27 -20.46
CA GLN A 166 -16.31 2.89 -19.15
C GLN A 166 -15.32 2.13 -18.29
N ASP A 167 -15.33 0.79 -18.30
CA ASP A 167 -14.36 -0.01 -17.59
C ASP A 167 -12.95 0.18 -18.16
N GLN A 168 -12.81 0.29 -19.49
CA GLN A 168 -11.54 0.57 -20.13
C GLN A 168 -10.99 1.95 -19.77
N ALA A 169 -11.84 2.96 -19.62
CA ALA A 169 -11.44 4.31 -19.19
C ALA A 169 -10.96 4.29 -17.74
N GLY A 170 -11.66 3.56 -16.85
CA GLY A 170 -11.25 3.37 -15.47
C GLY A 170 -9.91 2.67 -15.32
N ASP A 171 -9.71 1.60 -16.08
CA ASP A 171 -8.43 0.89 -16.10
C ASP A 171 -7.29 1.80 -16.58
N PHE A 172 -7.54 2.62 -17.63
CA PHE A 172 -6.52 3.54 -18.13
C PHE A 172 -6.16 4.61 -17.10
N ALA A 173 -7.15 5.19 -16.43
CA ALA A 173 -6.92 6.20 -15.40
C ALA A 173 -6.10 5.63 -14.22
N GLN A 174 -6.44 4.41 -13.77
CA GLN A 174 -5.68 3.72 -12.72
C GLN A 174 -4.25 3.41 -13.18
N ALA A 175 -4.08 2.91 -14.41
CA ALA A 175 -2.77 2.63 -14.97
C ALA A 175 -1.91 3.90 -15.08
N TYR A 176 -2.53 5.02 -15.48
CA TYR A 176 -1.85 6.31 -15.55
C TYR A 176 -1.31 6.74 -14.17
N VAL A 177 -2.12 6.60 -13.11
CA VAL A 177 -1.67 6.92 -11.75
C VAL A 177 -0.48 6.06 -11.33
N VAL A 178 -0.54 4.74 -11.52
CA VAL A 178 0.58 3.85 -11.18
C VAL A 178 1.85 4.24 -11.93
N ALA A 179 1.74 4.50 -13.23
CA ALA A 179 2.88 4.86 -14.07
C ALA A 179 3.43 6.27 -13.78
N HIS A 180 2.59 7.18 -13.24
CA HIS A 180 2.98 8.53 -12.87
C HIS A 180 3.91 8.57 -11.66
N GLU A 181 3.69 7.66 -10.70
CA GLU A 181 4.47 7.60 -9.46
C GLU A 181 5.83 6.87 -9.63
N VAL A 182 6.02 6.15 -10.75
CA VAL A 182 7.25 5.44 -11.08
C VAL A 182 8.23 6.33 -11.84
#